data_9dfc9836e23d0cae03dfd736b7c230f1
#
_entry.id   9dfc9836e23d0cae03dfd736b7c230f1
#
_cell.length_a   1.000
_cell.length_b   1.000
_cell.length_c   1.000
_cell.angle_alpha   90.00
_cell.angle_beta   90.00
_cell.angle_gamma   90.00
#
_symmetry.space_group_name_H-M   'P 1'
#
loop_
_entity.id
_entity.type
_entity.pdbx_description
1 polymer ?
#
loop_
_entity_poly.entity_id
_entity_poly.type
_entity_poly.pdbx_seq_one_letter_code
_entity_poly.pdbx_strand_id
1 'polypeptide(L)'
;EATSAAKPQASTHKGTGVYYCPMRCEGNKTYDHPGHCPVCGMDLVEQVSTESLKEGGQEQQKRQELRRQFWGALAFTLPIFIIAMGGMWHDNPMYKLMPISYWNWLQFALSLPVVFYYCWTYFVRAWVSIKTLRFNMFTLIGIGAAAAWLFSVVALCIPDSLPEQFKEHGSVPLYFEATTVILTLVVLGQLLEANAHGRTQEAVRMLLQLAPHTAIKIQGDQEVEVAIES
;
A
#
# COMPACT_ATOMS: atom_id res chain seq x y z
N GLU A 1 37.00 0.59 11.22
CA GLU A 1 36.50 1.92 10.78
C GLU A 1 35.04 1.81 10.49
N ALA A 2 34.24 2.41 11.38
CA ALA A 2 32.77 2.35 11.36
C ALA A 2 32.22 3.34 10.34
N THR A 3 31.53 2.86 9.32
CA THR A 3 30.79 3.69 8.39
C THR A 3 29.42 4.03 8.99
N SER A 4 29.27 5.31 9.29
CA SER A 4 28.08 5.99 9.78
C SER A 4 26.86 5.71 8.87
N ALA A 5 25.90 4.92 9.37
CA ALA A 5 24.59 4.76 8.74
C ALA A 5 23.75 6.01 9.01
N ALA A 6 23.29 6.67 7.95
CA ALA A 6 22.41 7.82 8.00
C ALA A 6 21.11 7.46 8.75
N LYS A 7 20.80 8.22 9.82
CA LYS A 7 19.54 8.16 10.56
C LYS A 7 18.38 8.48 9.63
N PRO A 8 17.33 7.63 9.57
CA PRO A 8 16.05 8.04 9.00
C PRO A 8 15.45 9.12 9.91
N GLN A 9 15.00 10.20 9.29
CA GLN A 9 14.30 11.28 9.99
C GLN A 9 13.01 10.73 10.63
N ALA A 10 12.97 10.77 11.95
CA ALA A 10 11.79 10.45 12.74
C ALA A 10 10.72 11.50 12.50
N SER A 11 9.62 11.11 11.87
CA SER A 11 8.39 11.88 11.92
C SER A 11 7.88 11.84 13.35
N THR A 12 7.73 13.01 13.96
CA THR A 12 7.29 13.23 15.33
C THR A 12 5.80 12.91 15.49
N HIS A 13 5.44 11.63 15.55
CA HIS A 13 4.16 11.21 16.08
C HIS A 13 4.43 10.36 17.32
N LYS A 14 4.07 10.90 18.49
CA LYS A 14 4.03 10.15 19.75
C LYS A 14 2.93 9.09 19.65
N GLY A 15 3.31 7.87 19.28
CA GLY A 15 2.48 6.69 19.47
C GLY A 15 2.75 6.15 20.88
N THR A 16 1.72 5.85 21.63
CA THR A 16 1.80 5.26 22.97
C THR A 16 1.68 3.73 22.95
N GLY A 17 1.61 3.12 21.76
CA GLY A 17 1.42 1.69 21.56
C GLY A 17 2.71 0.91 21.27
N VAL A 18 2.69 -0.39 21.54
CA VAL A 18 3.76 -1.33 21.16
C VAL A 18 3.47 -1.88 19.78
N TYR A 19 4.37 -1.65 18.83
CA TYR A 19 4.22 -2.09 17.42
C TYR A 19 5.17 -3.24 17.12
N TYR A 20 4.75 -4.19 16.29
CA TYR A 20 5.58 -5.30 15.85
C TYR A 20 5.48 -5.52 14.34
N CYS A 21 6.52 -6.14 13.77
CA CYS A 21 6.51 -6.52 12.38
C CYS A 21 5.70 -7.81 12.18
N PRO A 22 4.66 -7.85 11.32
CA PRO A 22 3.86 -9.05 11.09
C PRO A 22 4.70 -10.21 10.54
N MET A 23 5.77 -9.92 9.80
CA MET A 23 6.72 -10.93 9.30
C MET A 23 7.76 -11.35 10.33
N ARG A 24 7.78 -10.73 11.51
CA ARG A 24 8.77 -10.98 12.60
C ARG A 24 10.21 -11.03 12.09
N CYS A 25 10.58 -10.13 11.20
CA CYS A 25 11.91 -10.10 10.56
C CYS A 25 13.06 -9.98 11.56
N GLU A 26 12.82 -9.36 12.72
CA GLU A 26 13.77 -9.20 13.83
C GLU A 26 13.34 -9.98 15.08
N GLY A 27 12.60 -11.08 14.91
CA GLY A 27 12.09 -11.91 16.01
C GLY A 27 11.00 -11.20 16.80
N ASN A 28 11.17 -11.09 18.11
CA ASN A 28 10.20 -10.47 19.03
C ASN A 28 10.45 -8.97 19.27
N LYS A 29 11.20 -8.31 18.41
CA LYS A 29 11.48 -6.87 18.54
C LYS A 29 10.20 -6.06 18.34
N THR A 30 9.96 -5.14 19.24
CA THR A 30 8.85 -4.21 19.25
C THR A 30 9.35 -2.79 19.01
N TYR A 31 8.46 -1.92 18.53
CA TYR A 31 8.73 -0.52 18.22
C TYR A 31 7.73 0.37 18.96
N ASP A 32 8.18 1.55 19.38
CA ASP A 32 7.39 2.49 20.19
C ASP A 32 6.57 3.47 19.34
N HIS A 33 6.61 3.31 18.00
CA HIS A 33 5.94 4.24 17.09
C HIS A 33 5.38 3.50 15.87
N PRO A 34 4.28 3.98 15.31
CA PRO A 34 3.75 3.48 14.05
C PRO A 34 4.72 3.81 12.90
N GLY A 35 4.80 2.93 11.91
CA GLY A 35 5.68 3.15 10.78
C GLY A 35 5.87 1.89 9.95
N HIS A 36 7.00 1.84 9.26
CA HIS A 36 7.37 0.71 8.43
C HIS A 36 8.54 -0.05 9.05
N CYS A 37 8.52 -1.36 8.94
CA CYS A 37 9.63 -2.19 9.37
C CYS A 37 10.89 -1.82 8.57
N PRO A 38 12.02 -1.50 9.24
CA PRO A 38 13.26 -1.13 8.54
C PRO A 38 13.87 -2.28 7.73
N VAL A 39 13.45 -3.51 8.03
CA VAL A 39 13.99 -4.73 7.39
C VAL A 39 13.18 -5.13 6.15
N CYS A 40 11.85 -5.18 6.25
CA CYS A 40 11.02 -5.65 5.14
C CYS A 40 10.12 -4.56 4.52
N GLY A 41 10.09 -3.36 5.09
CA GLY A 41 9.28 -2.25 4.59
C GLY A 41 7.77 -2.40 4.81
N MET A 42 7.30 -3.48 5.45
CA MET A 42 5.88 -3.65 5.77
C MET A 42 5.45 -2.74 6.91
N ASP A 43 4.18 -2.36 6.91
CA ASP A 43 3.61 -1.60 8.00
C ASP A 43 3.69 -2.39 9.32
N LEU A 44 4.11 -1.71 10.36
CA LEU A 44 4.09 -2.25 11.72
C LEU A 44 2.64 -2.34 12.19
N VAL A 45 2.32 -3.45 12.84
CA VAL A 45 0.99 -3.72 13.41
C VAL A 45 1.06 -3.42 14.90
N GLU A 46 0.07 -2.71 15.41
CA GLU A 46 -0.05 -2.42 16.82
C GLU A 46 -0.43 -3.66 17.61
N GLN A 47 0.29 -3.93 18.69
CA GLN A 47 -0.08 -4.96 19.63
C GLN A 47 -1.25 -4.45 20.47
N VAL A 48 -2.36 -5.16 20.46
CA VAL A 48 -3.56 -4.78 21.20
C VAL A 48 -3.24 -4.73 22.69
N SER A 49 -3.12 -3.52 23.24
CA SER A 49 -3.03 -3.24 24.66
C SER A 49 -4.26 -2.45 25.10
N THR A 50 -4.58 -2.50 26.38
CA THR A 50 -5.70 -1.73 26.96
C THR A 50 -5.58 -0.21 26.73
N GLU A 51 -4.36 0.30 26.56
CA GLU A 51 -4.08 1.72 26.26
C GLU A 51 -4.29 2.04 24.78
N SER A 52 -3.94 1.16 23.86
CA SER A 52 -4.13 1.35 22.41
C SER A 52 -5.62 1.38 22.00
N LEU A 53 -6.49 0.88 22.85
CA LEU A 53 -7.94 0.93 22.66
C LEU A 53 -8.51 2.37 22.76
N LYS A 54 -7.80 3.30 23.35
CA LYS A 54 -8.21 4.72 23.45
C LYS A 54 -7.89 5.54 22.19
N GLU A 55 -6.98 5.07 21.33
CA GLU A 55 -6.46 5.82 20.18
C GLU A 55 -6.95 5.31 18.82
N GLY A 56 -8.21 4.99 18.64
CA GLY A 56 -8.82 4.60 17.35
C GLY A 56 -8.68 5.62 16.21
N GLY A 57 -8.02 6.77 16.46
CA GLY A 57 -7.85 7.84 15.48
C GLY A 57 -6.83 7.55 14.37
N GLN A 58 -5.75 6.85 14.67
CA GLN A 58 -4.67 6.61 13.69
C GLN A 58 -5.07 5.59 12.61
N GLU A 59 -5.79 4.55 13.00
CA GLU A 59 -6.30 3.57 12.05
C GLU A 59 -7.36 4.15 11.12
N GLN A 60 -8.20 5.03 11.63
CA GLN A 60 -9.18 5.74 10.81
C GLN A 60 -8.50 6.67 9.80
N GLN A 61 -7.45 7.36 10.20
CA GLN A 61 -6.65 8.22 9.29
C GLN A 61 -6.01 7.37 8.19
N LYS A 62 -5.37 6.25 8.52
CA LYS A 62 -4.78 5.34 7.55
C LYS A 62 -5.81 4.79 6.55
N ARG A 63 -7.00 4.43 7.02
CA ARG A 63 -8.11 3.99 6.14
C ARG A 63 -8.59 5.10 5.21
N GLN A 64 -8.70 6.34 5.71
CA GLN A 64 -9.09 7.49 4.89
C GLN A 64 -8.04 7.77 3.82
N GLU A 65 -6.76 7.66 4.17
CA GLU A 65 -5.64 7.88 3.26
C GLU A 65 -5.62 6.81 2.14
N LEU A 66 -5.75 5.53 2.50
CA LEU A 66 -5.88 4.43 1.53
C LEU A 66 -7.12 4.57 0.63
N ARG A 67 -8.24 5.02 1.19
CA ARG A 67 -9.47 5.29 0.43
C ARG A 67 -9.25 6.43 -0.58
N ARG A 68 -8.57 7.50 -0.17
CA ARG A 68 -8.24 8.61 -1.07
C ARG A 68 -7.29 8.18 -2.18
N GLN A 69 -6.26 7.39 -1.82
CA GLN A 69 -5.33 6.81 -2.80
C GLN A 69 -6.05 5.91 -3.80
N PHE A 70 -6.93 5.04 -3.33
CA PHE A 70 -7.71 4.15 -4.20
C PHE A 70 -8.59 4.91 -5.19
N TRP A 71 -9.41 5.85 -4.71
CA TRP A 71 -10.28 6.62 -5.61
C TRP A 71 -9.49 7.49 -6.58
N GLY A 72 -8.36 8.06 -6.14
CA GLY A 72 -7.46 8.81 -6.99
C GLY A 72 -6.82 7.93 -8.08
N ALA A 73 -6.25 6.79 -7.70
CA ALA A 73 -5.67 5.84 -8.65
C ALA A 73 -6.74 5.32 -9.63
N LEU A 74 -7.93 4.98 -9.15
CA LEU A 74 -9.03 4.49 -9.97
C LEU A 74 -9.49 5.52 -11.00
N ALA A 75 -9.57 6.81 -10.62
CA ALA A 75 -9.98 7.89 -11.53
C ALA A 75 -9.04 8.03 -12.75
N PHE A 76 -7.76 7.73 -12.60
CA PHE A 76 -6.80 7.73 -13.70
C PHE A 76 -6.71 6.37 -14.41
N THR A 77 -6.82 5.27 -13.67
CA THR A 77 -6.73 3.92 -14.23
C THR A 77 -7.95 3.58 -15.10
N LEU A 78 -9.14 4.02 -14.72
CA LEU A 78 -10.37 3.71 -15.46
C LEU A 78 -10.34 4.24 -16.92
N PRO A 79 -9.95 5.50 -17.19
CA PRO A 79 -9.79 5.97 -18.55
C PRO A 79 -8.73 5.20 -19.35
N ILE A 80 -7.59 4.87 -18.72
CA ILE A 80 -6.53 4.08 -19.36
C ILE A 80 -7.09 2.71 -19.79
N PHE A 81 -7.81 2.06 -18.88
CA PHE A 81 -8.41 0.76 -19.14
C PHE A 81 -9.46 0.81 -20.27
N ILE A 82 -10.32 1.84 -20.30
CA ILE A 82 -11.32 2.03 -21.35
C ILE A 82 -10.64 2.24 -22.71
N ILE A 83 -9.56 3.04 -22.75
CA ILE A 83 -8.80 3.29 -23.98
C ILE A 83 -8.17 1.98 -24.47
N ALA A 84 -7.52 1.23 -23.61
CA ALA A 84 -6.86 -0.04 -23.95
C ALA A 84 -7.86 -1.08 -24.44
N MET A 85 -8.97 -1.26 -23.71
CA MET A 85 -10.03 -2.19 -24.12
C MET A 85 -10.71 -1.76 -25.42
N GLY A 86 -10.86 -0.44 -25.63
CA GLY A 86 -11.35 0.12 -26.88
C GLY A 86 -10.47 -0.27 -28.07
N GLY A 87 -9.17 -0.43 -27.89
CA GLY A 87 -8.23 -0.86 -28.94
C GLY A 87 -8.42 -2.30 -29.43
N MET A 88 -9.00 -3.16 -28.63
CA MET A 88 -9.29 -4.55 -29.00
C MET A 88 -10.52 -4.68 -29.93
N TRP A 89 -11.35 -3.66 -30.01
CA TRP A 89 -12.58 -3.71 -30.80
C TRP A 89 -12.34 -3.11 -32.19
N HIS A 90 -12.41 -3.93 -33.24
CA HIS A 90 -12.04 -3.65 -34.64
C HIS A 90 -12.74 -2.44 -35.29
N ASP A 91 -13.88 -1.96 -34.74
CA ASP A 91 -14.69 -0.88 -35.31
C ASP A 91 -14.94 0.28 -34.33
N ASN A 92 -14.01 0.54 -33.45
CA ASN A 92 -14.22 1.55 -32.42
C ASN A 92 -14.13 2.98 -33.01
N PRO A 93 -15.19 3.79 -32.93
CA PRO A 93 -15.19 5.16 -33.45
C PRO A 93 -14.13 6.07 -32.80
N MET A 94 -13.60 5.71 -31.63
CA MET A 94 -12.58 6.48 -30.93
C MET A 94 -11.26 6.56 -31.73
N TYR A 95 -10.86 5.48 -32.41
CA TYR A 95 -9.64 5.44 -33.20
C TYR A 95 -9.78 6.15 -34.57
N LYS A 96 -11.03 6.44 -34.99
CA LYS A 96 -11.29 7.29 -36.16
C LYS A 96 -11.11 8.78 -35.87
N LEU A 97 -11.17 9.16 -34.59
CA LEU A 97 -11.03 10.58 -34.16
C LEU A 97 -9.56 11.02 -34.07
N MET A 98 -8.65 10.14 -33.65
CA MET A 98 -7.22 10.50 -33.48
C MET A 98 -6.32 9.30 -33.81
N PRO A 99 -5.10 9.55 -34.34
CA PRO A 99 -4.10 8.50 -34.56
C PRO A 99 -3.75 7.75 -33.26
N ILE A 100 -3.49 6.46 -33.37
CA ILE A 100 -3.13 5.55 -32.23
C ILE A 100 -2.00 6.14 -31.38
N SER A 101 -1.04 6.83 -32.00
CA SER A 101 0.08 7.44 -31.28
C SER A 101 -0.35 8.42 -30.19
N TYR A 102 -1.40 9.23 -30.42
CA TYR A 102 -1.91 10.17 -29.40
C TYR A 102 -2.54 9.43 -28.22
N TRP A 103 -3.24 8.32 -28.45
CA TRP A 103 -3.83 7.49 -27.40
C TRP A 103 -2.76 6.84 -26.53
N ASN A 104 -1.64 6.41 -27.12
CA ASN A 104 -0.51 5.84 -26.40
C ASN A 104 0.17 6.88 -25.49
N TRP A 105 0.38 8.09 -25.98
CA TRP A 105 0.91 9.20 -25.17
C TRP A 105 -0.05 9.64 -24.07
N LEU A 106 -1.35 9.60 -24.33
CA LEU A 106 -2.37 9.90 -23.33
C LEU A 106 -2.36 8.84 -22.21
N GLN A 107 -2.27 7.56 -22.55
CA GLN A 107 -2.15 6.48 -21.56
C GLN A 107 -0.87 6.64 -20.72
N PHE A 108 0.25 6.98 -21.34
CA PHE A 108 1.49 7.29 -20.62
C PHE A 108 1.28 8.45 -19.64
N ALA A 109 0.74 9.59 -20.11
CA ALA A 109 0.51 10.76 -19.27
C ALA A 109 -0.42 10.46 -18.07
N LEU A 110 -1.49 9.68 -18.30
CA LEU A 110 -2.41 9.25 -17.25
C LEU A 110 -1.79 8.23 -16.28
N SER A 111 -0.81 7.45 -16.72
CA SER A 111 -0.12 6.47 -15.84
C SER A 111 0.84 7.13 -14.87
N LEU A 112 1.38 8.31 -15.18
CA LEU A 112 2.35 9.01 -14.33
C LEU A 112 1.82 9.30 -12.92
N PRO A 113 0.63 9.92 -12.74
CA PRO A 113 0.11 10.16 -11.39
C PRO A 113 -0.18 8.86 -10.63
N VAL A 114 -0.61 7.79 -11.30
CA VAL A 114 -0.84 6.50 -10.64
C VAL A 114 0.46 5.93 -10.10
N VAL A 115 1.51 5.88 -10.92
CA VAL A 115 2.80 5.27 -10.57
C VAL A 115 3.57 6.13 -9.57
N PHE A 116 3.71 7.44 -9.82
CA PHE A 116 4.61 8.30 -9.05
C PHE A 116 3.97 9.03 -7.86
N TYR A 117 2.64 9.16 -7.83
CA TYR A 117 1.96 9.83 -6.74
C TYR A 117 1.20 8.83 -5.84
N TYR A 118 0.23 8.11 -6.40
CA TYR A 118 -0.63 7.23 -5.60
C TYR A 118 0.05 5.93 -5.16
N CYS A 119 0.92 5.36 -5.98
CA CYS A 119 1.53 4.05 -5.74
C CYS A 119 3.03 4.13 -5.41
N TRP A 120 3.61 5.31 -5.28
CA TRP A 120 5.04 5.50 -4.99
C TRP A 120 5.51 4.73 -3.75
N THR A 121 4.70 4.71 -2.71
CA THR A 121 5.00 4.02 -1.45
C THR A 121 5.31 2.53 -1.66
N TYR A 122 4.64 1.87 -2.61
CA TYR A 122 4.89 0.45 -2.90
C TYR A 122 6.24 0.22 -3.56
N PHE A 123 6.69 1.12 -4.42
CA PHE A 123 8.03 1.06 -5.02
C PHE A 123 9.12 1.30 -3.98
N VAL A 124 8.92 2.23 -3.05
CA VAL A 124 9.84 2.45 -1.93
C VAL A 124 9.94 1.20 -1.05
N ARG A 125 8.81 0.58 -0.72
CA ARG A 125 8.77 -0.67 0.05
C ARG A 125 9.48 -1.82 -0.68
N ALA A 126 9.26 -1.97 -1.97
CA ALA A 126 9.94 -2.94 -2.81
C ALA A 126 11.46 -2.71 -2.81
N TRP A 127 11.88 -1.46 -2.93
CA TRP A 127 13.30 -1.09 -2.91
C TRP A 127 13.98 -1.42 -1.58
N VAL A 128 13.34 -1.10 -0.44
CA VAL A 128 13.83 -1.45 0.90
C VAL A 128 13.96 -2.97 1.03
N SER A 129 12.94 -3.72 0.61
CA SER A 129 12.93 -5.18 0.66
C SER A 129 14.04 -5.81 -0.19
N ILE A 130 14.34 -5.25 -1.37
CA ILE A 130 15.45 -5.70 -2.23
C ILE A 130 16.80 -5.44 -1.54
N LYS A 131 16.99 -4.24 -0.96
CA LYS A 131 18.23 -3.90 -0.26
C LYS A 131 18.52 -4.78 0.95
N THR A 132 17.47 -5.19 1.65
CA THR A 132 17.58 -6.03 2.86
C THR A 132 17.54 -7.52 2.56
N LEU A 133 17.38 -7.91 1.26
CA LEU A 133 17.24 -9.31 0.81
C LEU A 133 16.10 -10.07 1.53
N ARG A 134 15.10 -9.34 2.01
CA ARG A 134 13.89 -9.88 2.64
C ARG A 134 12.70 -9.67 1.71
N PHE A 135 12.60 -10.57 0.73
CA PHE A 135 11.56 -10.49 -0.30
C PHE A 135 10.18 -10.68 0.29
N ASN A 136 9.28 -9.81 -0.12
CA ASN A 136 7.87 -9.82 0.26
C ASN A 136 6.97 -9.59 -0.96
N MET A 137 5.66 -9.61 -0.74
CA MET A 137 4.65 -9.37 -1.78
C MET A 137 4.89 -8.05 -2.54
N PHE A 138 5.30 -6.98 -1.84
CA PHE A 138 5.57 -5.68 -2.47
C PHE A 138 6.79 -5.69 -3.38
N THR A 139 7.79 -6.54 -3.09
CA THR A 139 8.96 -6.73 -3.96
C THR A 139 8.55 -7.26 -5.32
N LEU A 140 7.75 -8.32 -5.33
CA LEU A 140 7.29 -8.96 -6.57
C LEU A 140 6.44 -7.99 -7.40
N ILE A 141 5.48 -7.32 -6.77
CA ILE A 141 4.60 -6.34 -7.43
C ILE A 141 5.43 -5.15 -7.95
N GLY A 142 6.34 -4.62 -7.13
CA GLY A 142 7.17 -3.48 -7.52
C GLY A 142 8.09 -3.77 -8.69
N ILE A 143 8.75 -4.93 -8.70
CA ILE A 143 9.62 -5.35 -9.83
C ILE A 143 8.78 -5.56 -11.09
N GLY A 144 7.67 -6.30 -10.99
CA GLY A 144 6.82 -6.60 -12.14
C GLY A 144 6.20 -5.35 -12.75
N ALA A 145 5.63 -4.47 -11.92
CA ALA A 145 5.03 -3.21 -12.35
C ALA A 145 6.08 -2.26 -12.94
N ALA A 146 7.26 -2.13 -12.32
CA ALA A 146 8.35 -1.31 -12.83
C ALA A 146 8.85 -1.83 -14.18
N ALA A 147 9.06 -3.13 -14.33
CA ALA A 147 9.52 -3.74 -15.57
C ALA A 147 8.51 -3.52 -16.71
N ALA A 148 7.21 -3.76 -16.46
CA ALA A 148 6.15 -3.56 -17.45
C ALA A 148 6.01 -2.09 -17.86
N TRP A 149 6.06 -1.18 -16.88
CA TRP A 149 5.98 0.26 -17.14
C TRP A 149 7.19 0.77 -17.92
N LEU A 150 8.42 0.41 -17.51
CA LEU A 150 9.66 0.79 -18.20
C LEU A 150 9.70 0.24 -19.62
N PHE A 151 9.32 -1.03 -19.82
CA PHE A 151 9.21 -1.62 -21.15
C PHE A 151 8.28 -0.78 -22.03
N SER A 152 7.09 -0.41 -21.52
CA SER A 152 6.11 0.38 -22.26
C SER A 152 6.62 1.78 -22.59
N VAL A 153 7.40 2.41 -21.69
CA VAL A 153 8.04 3.71 -21.97
C VAL A 153 9.09 3.58 -23.07
N VAL A 154 9.95 2.55 -23.01
CA VAL A 154 10.95 2.31 -24.06
C VAL A 154 10.28 2.01 -25.39
N ALA A 155 9.25 1.19 -25.40
CA ALA A 155 8.49 0.86 -26.60
C ALA A 155 7.78 2.08 -27.22
N LEU A 156 7.32 3.01 -26.38
CA LEU A 156 6.70 4.27 -26.82
C LEU A 156 7.73 5.24 -27.39
N CYS A 157 8.93 5.34 -26.77
CA CYS A 157 9.95 6.29 -27.18
C CYS A 157 10.75 5.84 -28.41
N ILE A 158 10.96 4.53 -28.58
CA ILE A 158 11.82 3.98 -29.63
C ILE A 158 11.11 2.80 -30.33
N PRO A 159 9.99 3.08 -31.05
CA PRO A 159 9.19 2.04 -31.68
C PRO A 159 9.94 1.31 -32.80
N ASP A 160 10.93 1.96 -33.43
CA ASP A 160 11.69 1.41 -34.56
C ASP A 160 12.83 0.48 -34.16
N SER A 161 13.25 0.49 -32.89
CA SER A 161 14.29 -0.42 -32.38
C SER A 161 13.78 -1.81 -32.03
N LEU A 162 12.46 -1.99 -32.01
CA LEU A 162 11.86 -3.30 -31.72
C LEU A 162 11.65 -4.08 -33.01
N PRO A 163 12.00 -5.40 -33.02
CA PRO A 163 11.78 -6.27 -34.16
C PRO A 163 10.30 -6.27 -34.58
N GLU A 164 10.03 -6.38 -35.88
CA GLU A 164 8.66 -6.37 -36.43
C GLU A 164 7.77 -7.48 -35.85
N GLN A 165 8.37 -8.55 -35.36
CA GLN A 165 7.67 -9.65 -34.68
C GLN A 165 6.92 -9.23 -33.41
N PHE A 166 7.30 -8.12 -32.77
CA PHE A 166 6.64 -7.56 -31.59
C PHE A 166 5.60 -6.48 -31.94
N LYS A 167 5.44 -6.13 -33.23
CA LYS A 167 4.47 -5.14 -33.67
C LYS A 167 3.16 -5.83 -34.07
N GLU A 168 2.11 -5.63 -33.29
CA GLU A 168 0.75 -6.01 -33.67
C GLU A 168 0.07 -4.82 -34.35
N HIS A 169 -0.41 -5.01 -35.58
CA HIS A 169 -1.08 -3.97 -36.40
C HIS A 169 -0.27 -2.66 -36.55
N GLY A 170 1.08 -2.77 -36.59
CA GLY A 170 1.97 -1.62 -36.79
C GLY A 170 2.28 -0.81 -35.51
N SER A 171 1.83 -1.26 -34.34
CA SER A 171 2.18 -0.68 -33.05
C SER A 171 2.70 -1.73 -32.08
N VAL A 172 3.60 -1.33 -31.17
CA VAL A 172 4.10 -2.20 -30.12
C VAL A 172 3.06 -2.24 -28.99
N PRO A 173 2.73 -3.43 -28.45
CA PRO A 173 1.81 -3.53 -27.31
C PRO A 173 2.40 -2.78 -26.09
N LEU A 174 1.61 -1.91 -25.50
CA LEU A 174 1.97 -1.18 -24.30
C LEU A 174 1.22 -1.78 -23.12
N TYR A 175 1.87 -1.80 -21.96
CA TYR A 175 1.35 -2.41 -20.72
C TYR A 175 1.02 -1.37 -19.64
N PHE A 176 0.72 -0.12 -20.04
CA PHE A 176 0.34 0.94 -19.08
C PHE A 176 -0.94 0.60 -18.35
N GLU A 177 -1.93 0.05 -19.05
CA GLU A 177 -3.20 -0.39 -18.47
C GLU A 177 -2.99 -1.51 -17.47
N ALA A 178 -2.23 -2.55 -17.84
CA ALA A 178 -1.95 -3.68 -16.95
C ALA A 178 -1.23 -3.21 -15.68
N THR A 179 -0.22 -2.36 -15.82
CA THR A 179 0.53 -1.80 -14.68
C THR A 179 -0.37 -0.99 -13.75
N THR A 180 -1.17 -0.07 -14.29
CA THR A 180 -2.03 0.80 -13.48
C THR A 180 -3.16 0.03 -12.83
N VAL A 181 -3.75 -0.95 -13.50
CA VAL A 181 -4.78 -1.84 -12.95
C VAL A 181 -4.21 -2.67 -11.80
N ILE A 182 -3.05 -3.33 -11.99
CA ILE A 182 -2.40 -4.11 -10.93
C ILE A 182 -2.13 -3.24 -9.71
N LEU A 183 -1.54 -2.05 -9.88
CA LEU A 183 -1.24 -1.15 -8.79
C LEU A 183 -2.51 -0.67 -8.06
N THR A 184 -3.58 -0.35 -8.81
CA THR A 184 -4.87 0.05 -8.23
C THR A 184 -5.51 -1.09 -7.43
N LEU A 185 -5.43 -2.34 -7.93
CA LEU A 185 -5.91 -3.52 -7.21
C LEU A 185 -5.09 -3.81 -5.94
N VAL A 186 -3.80 -3.53 -5.94
CA VAL A 186 -2.96 -3.62 -4.73
C VAL A 186 -3.42 -2.62 -3.68
N VAL A 187 -3.70 -1.36 -4.07
CA VAL A 187 -4.27 -0.35 -3.15
C VAL A 187 -5.62 -0.80 -2.61
N LEU A 188 -6.47 -1.38 -3.48
CA LEU A 188 -7.76 -1.96 -3.05
C LEU A 188 -7.56 -3.08 -2.03
N GLY A 189 -6.64 -4.00 -2.28
CA GLY A 189 -6.30 -5.09 -1.36
C GLY A 189 -5.89 -4.56 0.02
N GLN A 190 -5.03 -3.54 0.05
CA GLN A 190 -4.62 -2.89 1.30
C GLN A 190 -5.77 -2.18 2.01
N LEU A 191 -6.69 -1.57 1.26
CA LEU A 191 -7.89 -0.95 1.83
C LEU A 191 -8.83 -1.99 2.45
N LEU A 192 -9.04 -3.13 1.78
CA LEU A 192 -9.86 -4.22 2.29
C LEU A 192 -9.23 -4.85 3.54
N GLU A 193 -7.92 -5.06 3.53
CA GLU A 193 -7.15 -5.54 4.68
C GLU A 193 -7.30 -4.60 5.88
N ALA A 194 -7.08 -3.30 5.70
CA ALA A 194 -7.25 -2.31 6.75
C ALA A 194 -8.68 -2.25 7.30
N ASN A 195 -9.68 -2.45 6.45
CA ASN A 195 -11.08 -2.51 6.88
C ASN A 195 -11.39 -3.77 7.69
N ALA A 196 -10.81 -4.91 7.32
CA ALA A 196 -10.99 -6.17 8.04
C ALA A 196 -10.35 -6.11 9.43
N HIS A 197 -9.12 -5.63 9.52
CA HIS A 197 -8.43 -5.43 10.80
C HIS A 197 -9.22 -4.52 11.75
N GLY A 198 -9.72 -3.40 11.28
CA GLY A 198 -10.46 -2.49 12.14
C GLY A 198 -11.77 -3.04 12.68
N ARG A 199 -12.47 -3.89 11.94
CA ARG A 199 -13.68 -4.57 12.46
C ARG A 199 -13.35 -5.54 13.59
N THR A 200 -12.24 -6.25 13.45
CA THR A 200 -11.78 -7.21 14.49
C THR A 200 -11.39 -6.48 15.77
N GLN A 201 -10.67 -5.38 15.67
CA GLN A 201 -10.29 -4.56 16.82
C GLN A 201 -11.50 -3.93 17.51
N GLU A 202 -12.50 -3.47 16.75
CA GLU A 202 -13.72 -2.91 17.30
C GLU A 202 -14.51 -3.96 18.13
N ALA A 203 -14.58 -5.20 17.64
CA ALA A 203 -15.19 -6.31 18.39
C ALA A 203 -14.47 -6.61 19.71
N VAL A 204 -13.13 -6.66 19.68
CA VAL A 204 -12.30 -6.83 20.89
C VAL A 204 -12.51 -5.65 21.86
N ARG A 205 -12.59 -4.42 21.34
CA ARG A 205 -12.85 -3.22 22.14
C ARG A 205 -14.21 -3.29 22.86
N MET A 206 -15.26 -3.73 22.18
CA MET A 206 -16.57 -3.90 22.80
C MET A 206 -16.52 -4.94 23.93
N LEU A 207 -15.78 -6.05 23.75
CA LEU A 207 -15.62 -7.05 24.80
C LEU A 207 -14.85 -6.50 26.01
N LEU A 208 -13.82 -5.71 25.80
CA LEU A 208 -13.03 -5.10 26.88
C LEU A 208 -13.82 -4.01 27.64
N GLN A 209 -14.76 -3.32 26.98
CA GLN A 209 -15.67 -2.39 27.66
C GLN A 209 -16.67 -3.07 28.59
N LEU A 210 -16.91 -4.37 28.39
CA LEU A 210 -17.75 -5.16 29.30
C LEU A 210 -17.01 -5.66 30.53
N ALA A 211 -15.67 -5.56 30.55
CA ALA A 211 -14.88 -5.90 31.73
C ALA A 211 -15.13 -4.89 32.86
N PRO A 212 -15.34 -5.34 34.09
CA PRO A 212 -15.55 -4.45 35.22
C PRO A 212 -14.30 -3.58 35.44
N HIS A 213 -14.50 -2.28 35.69
CA HIS A 213 -13.42 -1.33 35.98
C HIS A 213 -12.94 -1.39 37.43
N THR A 214 -13.68 -2.05 38.30
CA THR A 214 -13.39 -2.18 39.72
C THR A 214 -13.41 -3.67 40.13
N ALA A 215 -12.53 -4.03 41.06
CA ALA A 215 -12.51 -5.34 41.70
C ALA A 215 -12.60 -5.16 43.20
N ILE A 216 -13.26 -6.11 43.88
CA ILE A 216 -13.31 -6.15 45.33
C ILE A 216 -12.10 -6.93 45.82
N LYS A 217 -11.16 -6.25 46.49
CA LYS A 217 -10.01 -6.86 47.12
C LYS A 217 -10.32 -7.14 48.57
N ILE A 218 -10.22 -8.38 48.97
CA ILE A 218 -10.39 -8.80 50.38
C ILE A 218 -9.06 -8.61 51.10
N GLN A 219 -9.00 -7.64 52.03
CA GLN A 219 -7.86 -7.43 52.89
C GLN A 219 -8.27 -7.76 54.35
N GLY A 220 -7.93 -8.98 54.81
CA GLY A 220 -8.39 -9.49 56.11
C GLY A 220 -9.90 -9.76 56.08
N ASP A 221 -10.66 -9.04 56.91
CA ASP A 221 -12.13 -9.19 57.02
C ASP A 221 -12.88 -8.00 56.37
N GLN A 222 -12.15 -7.15 55.63
CA GLN A 222 -12.75 -5.95 54.95
C GLN A 222 -12.67 -6.10 53.44
N GLU A 223 -13.79 -5.81 52.79
CA GLU A 223 -13.89 -5.68 51.33
C GLU A 223 -13.57 -4.25 50.92
N VAL A 224 -12.55 -4.08 50.11
CA VAL A 224 -12.15 -2.77 49.56
C VAL A 224 -12.30 -2.80 48.05
N GLU A 225 -13.08 -1.87 47.49
CA GLU A 225 -13.21 -1.70 46.07
C GLU A 225 -11.95 -0.98 45.52
N VAL A 226 -11.24 -1.67 44.65
CA VAL A 226 -10.03 -1.14 44.00
C VAL A 226 -10.23 -1.07 42.51
N ALA A 227 -9.75 0.03 41.90
CA ALA A 227 -9.70 0.12 40.46
C ALA A 227 -8.74 -0.91 39.89
N ILE A 228 -9.17 -1.65 38.85
CA ILE A 228 -8.31 -2.56 38.12
C ILE A 228 -7.45 -1.70 37.18
N GLU A 229 -6.32 -1.23 37.67
CA GLU A 229 -5.27 -0.72 36.79
C GLU A 229 -4.47 -1.90 36.29
N SER A 230 -4.57 -2.12 34.98
CA SER A 230 -3.88 -3.16 34.23
C SER A 230 -2.40 -2.85 34.04
#